data_26f114cff74862bd3c4f15cf25047911
#
_entry.id   26f114cff74862bd3c4f15cf25047911
#
_cell.length_a   1.000
_cell.length_b   1.000
_cell.length_c   1.000
_cell.angle_alpha   90.00
_cell.angle_beta   90.00
_cell.angle_gamma   90.00
#
_symmetry.space_group_name_H-M   'P 1'
#
loop_
_entity.id
_entity.type
_entity.pdbx_description
1 polymer ?
#
loop_
_entity_poly.entity_id
_entity_poly.type
_entity_poly.pdbx_seq_one_letter_code
_entity_poly.pdbx_strand_id
1 'polypeptide(L)'
;MTITLRHATVDDLRAVGALHQRSRVAAYSSFLPAEALADPTEEAMGWYWVERWTWERDDHLMTVAERDGRLVGFSYVGPDDAGDPATGLLNAIHLEPAERGRGTGRALMDDALATMRDRGRTRAVLWVLAGNAPARRFYERGGWRPTGERREELIGTARTPQLRYAREV
;
A
#
# COMPACT_ATOMS: atom_id res chain seq x y z
N MET A 1 -3.25 3.13 23.66
CA MET A 1 -2.46 1.96 23.30
C MET A 1 -1.66 2.26 22.06
N THR A 2 -0.39 1.95 22.12
CA THR A 2 0.60 2.30 21.08
C THR A 2 0.57 1.27 19.96
N ILE A 3 0.82 1.70 18.73
CA ILE A 3 1.13 0.78 17.63
C ILE A 3 2.60 0.43 17.67
N THR A 4 2.93 -0.78 17.21
CA THR A 4 4.29 -1.25 16.99
C THR A 4 4.48 -1.52 15.51
N LEU A 5 5.59 -1.03 14.94
CA LEU A 5 5.98 -1.34 13.57
C LEU A 5 7.13 -2.35 13.59
N ARG A 6 7.07 -3.34 12.73
CA ARG A 6 8.16 -4.31 12.53
C ARG A 6 8.17 -4.82 11.09
N HIS A 7 9.29 -5.39 10.68
CA HIS A 7 9.34 -6.09 9.39
C HIS A 7 8.44 -7.32 9.43
N ALA A 8 7.80 -7.59 8.30
CA ALA A 8 6.99 -8.77 8.13
C ALA A 8 7.85 -10.03 8.06
N THR A 9 7.27 -11.13 8.49
CA THR A 9 7.80 -12.48 8.25
C THR A 9 6.87 -13.24 7.31
N VAL A 10 7.29 -14.39 6.84
CA VAL A 10 6.46 -15.24 5.98
C VAL A 10 5.12 -15.61 6.64
N ASP A 11 5.10 -15.72 7.96
CA ASP A 11 3.88 -16.07 8.72
C ASP A 11 2.83 -14.97 8.73
N ASP A 12 3.21 -13.72 8.45
CA ASP A 12 2.29 -12.58 8.40
C ASP A 12 1.51 -12.51 7.08
N LEU A 13 2.04 -13.07 6.00
CA LEU A 13 1.60 -12.75 4.63
C LEU A 13 0.14 -13.10 4.36
N ARG A 14 -0.37 -14.18 4.94
CA ARG A 14 -1.77 -14.55 4.80
C ARG A 14 -2.70 -13.55 5.49
N ALA A 15 -2.33 -13.11 6.69
CA ALA A 15 -3.07 -12.09 7.42
C ALA A 15 -2.95 -10.72 6.72
N VAL A 16 -1.79 -10.37 6.17
CA VAL A 16 -1.59 -9.19 5.33
C VAL A 16 -2.54 -9.20 4.13
N GLY A 17 -2.64 -10.32 3.44
CA GLY A 17 -3.55 -10.45 2.29
C GLY A 17 -5.01 -10.29 2.67
N ALA A 18 -5.44 -10.92 3.76
CA ALA A 18 -6.81 -10.78 4.26
C ALA A 18 -7.13 -9.31 4.62
N LEU A 19 -6.24 -8.64 5.32
CA LEU A 19 -6.36 -7.21 5.63
C LEU A 19 -6.39 -6.36 4.35
N HIS A 20 -5.52 -6.65 3.39
CA HIS A 20 -5.48 -5.94 2.11
C HIS A 20 -6.84 -6.00 1.41
N GLN A 21 -7.44 -7.19 1.32
CA GLN A 21 -8.75 -7.35 0.69
C GLN A 21 -9.85 -6.58 1.45
N ARG A 22 -9.89 -6.64 2.78
CA ARG A 22 -10.85 -5.85 3.57
C ARG A 22 -10.67 -4.35 3.38
N SER A 23 -9.44 -3.88 3.41
CA SER A 23 -9.11 -2.46 3.17
C SER A 23 -9.53 -2.01 1.77
N ARG A 24 -9.24 -2.83 0.76
CA ARG A 24 -9.58 -2.58 -0.64
C ARG A 24 -11.10 -2.47 -0.84
N VAL A 25 -11.86 -3.42 -0.33
CA VAL A 25 -13.33 -3.38 -0.38
C VAL A 25 -13.86 -2.11 0.28
N ALA A 26 -13.40 -1.80 1.48
CA ALA A 26 -13.85 -0.61 2.21
C ALA A 26 -13.47 0.71 1.50
N ALA A 27 -12.30 0.75 0.84
CA ALA A 27 -11.83 1.95 0.16
C ALA A 27 -12.49 2.18 -1.20
N TYR A 28 -12.83 1.11 -1.93
CA TYR A 28 -13.25 1.22 -3.33
C TYR A 28 -14.76 1.04 -3.54
N SER A 29 -15.50 0.62 -2.53
CA SER A 29 -16.95 0.38 -2.63
C SER A 29 -17.77 1.62 -2.97
N SER A 30 -17.23 2.82 -2.76
CA SER A 30 -17.90 4.08 -3.11
C SER A 30 -17.84 4.42 -4.61
N PHE A 31 -16.94 3.79 -5.37
CA PHE A 31 -16.75 4.11 -6.80
C PHE A 31 -16.55 2.90 -7.71
N LEU A 32 -16.45 1.69 -7.15
CA LEU A 32 -16.40 0.45 -7.94
C LEU A 32 -17.56 -0.47 -7.55
N PRO A 33 -18.08 -1.26 -8.51
CA PRO A 33 -19.17 -2.18 -8.25
C PRO A 33 -18.74 -3.35 -7.35
N ALA A 34 -19.67 -3.89 -6.58
CA ALA A 34 -19.40 -4.98 -5.65
C ALA A 34 -18.80 -6.22 -6.36
N GLU A 35 -19.26 -6.51 -7.57
CA GLU A 35 -18.75 -7.63 -8.38
C GLU A 35 -17.26 -7.50 -8.70
N ALA A 36 -16.78 -6.28 -8.93
CA ALA A 36 -15.36 -6.03 -9.19
C ALA A 36 -14.50 -6.22 -7.94
N LEU A 37 -15.08 -6.11 -6.75
CA LEU A 37 -14.39 -6.21 -5.46
C LEU A 37 -14.53 -7.59 -4.81
N ALA A 38 -15.40 -8.45 -5.34
CA ALA A 38 -15.63 -9.78 -4.79
C ALA A 38 -14.42 -10.73 -4.97
N ASP A 39 -13.60 -10.46 -5.98
CA ASP A 39 -12.41 -11.23 -6.30
C ASP A 39 -11.17 -10.30 -6.31
N PRO A 40 -10.06 -10.69 -5.70
CA PRO A 40 -9.83 -11.95 -4.97
C PRO A 40 -10.53 -11.99 -3.60
N THR A 41 -10.74 -13.21 -3.10
CA THR A 41 -11.14 -13.44 -1.71
C THR A 41 -10.00 -13.06 -0.75
N GLU A 42 -10.29 -12.95 0.55
CA GLU A 42 -9.24 -12.73 1.57
C GLU A 42 -8.18 -13.83 1.53
N GLU A 43 -8.58 -15.09 1.36
CA GLU A 43 -7.65 -16.23 1.25
C GLU A 43 -6.78 -16.13 0.00
N ALA A 44 -7.38 -15.86 -1.16
CA ALA A 44 -6.65 -15.72 -2.42
C ALA A 44 -5.67 -14.55 -2.38
N MET A 45 -6.03 -13.43 -1.75
CA MET A 45 -5.13 -12.30 -1.55
C MET A 45 -3.96 -12.67 -0.62
N GLY A 46 -4.20 -13.53 0.36
CA GLY A 46 -3.13 -14.07 1.21
C GLY A 46 -2.10 -14.85 0.40
N TRP A 47 -2.53 -15.74 -0.47
CA TRP A 47 -1.64 -16.49 -1.36
C TRP A 47 -0.93 -15.61 -2.38
N TYR A 48 -1.59 -14.58 -2.91
CA TYR A 48 -0.96 -13.56 -3.77
C TYR A 48 0.26 -12.93 -3.07
N TRP A 49 0.13 -12.55 -1.79
CA TRP A 49 1.25 -11.95 -1.06
C TRP A 49 2.35 -12.95 -0.74
N VAL A 50 2.03 -14.22 -0.44
CA VAL A 50 3.03 -15.28 -0.28
C VAL A 50 3.85 -15.46 -1.55
N GLU A 51 3.19 -15.54 -2.70
CA GLU A 51 3.86 -15.67 -4.00
C GLU A 51 4.71 -14.45 -4.31
N ARG A 52 4.14 -13.27 -4.22
CA ARG A 52 4.82 -12.01 -4.50
C ARG A 52 6.06 -11.83 -3.64
N TRP A 53 5.93 -12.03 -2.32
CA TRP A 53 7.04 -11.89 -1.37
C TRP A 53 8.16 -12.88 -1.64
N THR A 54 7.85 -14.09 -2.08
CA THR A 54 8.84 -15.11 -2.44
C THR A 54 9.79 -14.61 -3.53
N TRP A 55 9.26 -13.86 -4.51
CA TRP A 55 10.03 -13.34 -5.64
C TRP A 55 10.67 -11.97 -5.38
N GLU A 56 10.10 -11.17 -4.49
CA GLU A 56 10.48 -9.77 -4.33
C GLU A 56 11.21 -9.45 -3.02
N ARG A 57 11.29 -10.36 -2.06
CA ARG A 57 11.84 -10.08 -0.72
C ARG A 57 13.29 -9.59 -0.70
N ASP A 58 14.07 -9.81 -1.75
CA ASP A 58 15.47 -9.40 -1.78
C ASP A 58 15.64 -7.90 -2.07
N ASP A 59 14.69 -7.28 -2.75
CA ASP A 59 14.72 -5.86 -3.09
C ASP A 59 13.51 -5.05 -2.58
N HIS A 60 12.51 -5.72 -2.05
CA HIS A 60 11.34 -5.10 -1.41
C HIS A 60 11.35 -5.30 0.10
N LEU A 61 10.66 -4.41 0.81
CA LEU A 61 10.47 -4.51 2.26
C LEU A 61 9.01 -4.32 2.62
N MET A 62 8.49 -5.22 3.43
CA MET A 62 7.17 -5.09 4.03
C MET A 62 7.30 -4.76 5.51
N THR A 63 6.64 -3.69 5.95
CA THR A 63 6.48 -3.33 7.35
C THR A 63 5.03 -3.57 7.74
N VAL A 64 4.83 -4.25 8.86
CA VAL A 64 3.50 -4.46 9.47
C VAL A 64 3.33 -3.61 10.70
N ALA A 65 2.11 -3.13 10.92
CA ALA A 65 1.70 -2.42 12.11
C ALA A 65 0.82 -3.33 12.97
N GLU A 66 1.14 -3.39 14.26
CA GLU A 66 0.39 -4.16 15.25
C GLU A 66 -0.15 -3.25 16.34
N ARG A 67 -1.36 -3.56 16.79
CA ARG A 67 -1.97 -2.99 18.00
C ARG A 67 -2.51 -4.13 18.84
N ASP A 68 -2.08 -4.18 20.09
CA ASP A 68 -2.49 -5.24 21.03
C ASP A 68 -2.27 -6.66 20.48
N GLY A 69 -1.12 -6.86 19.81
CA GLY A 69 -0.75 -8.15 19.24
C GLY A 69 -1.53 -8.53 17.96
N ARG A 70 -2.33 -7.61 17.40
CA ARG A 70 -3.10 -7.84 16.19
C ARG A 70 -2.56 -6.99 15.05
N LEU A 71 -2.41 -7.60 13.87
CA LEU A 71 -2.00 -6.90 12.67
C LEU A 71 -3.14 -5.95 12.23
N VAL A 72 -2.83 -4.66 12.12
CA VAL A 72 -3.81 -3.60 11.80
C VAL A 72 -3.47 -2.79 10.56
N GLY A 73 -2.29 -3.00 9.99
CA GLY A 73 -1.88 -2.33 8.76
C GLY A 73 -0.56 -2.85 8.23
N PHE A 74 -0.23 -2.47 7.01
CA PHE A 74 1.07 -2.76 6.41
C PHE A 74 1.43 -1.74 5.34
N SER A 75 2.72 -1.65 5.04
CA SER A 75 3.27 -0.98 3.86
C SER A 75 4.22 -1.91 3.12
N TYR A 76 4.38 -1.68 1.82
CA TYR A 76 5.30 -2.44 0.98
C TYR A 76 6.03 -1.50 0.04
N VAL A 77 7.36 -1.48 0.12
CA VAL A 77 8.21 -0.58 -0.66
C VAL A 77 9.24 -1.36 -1.45
N GLY A 78 9.60 -0.86 -2.61
CA GLY A 78 10.58 -1.49 -3.48
C GLY A 78 11.17 -0.53 -4.51
N PRO A 79 11.86 -1.08 -5.52
CA PRO A 79 12.39 -0.29 -6.63
C PRO A 79 11.29 0.42 -7.42
N ASP A 80 11.66 1.50 -8.10
CA ASP A 80 10.78 2.20 -9.02
C ASP A 80 10.41 1.31 -10.21
N ASP A 81 9.14 1.29 -10.57
CA ASP A 81 8.63 0.53 -11.72
C ASP A 81 9.08 1.10 -13.08
N ALA A 82 9.53 2.35 -13.11
CA ALA A 82 10.16 2.97 -14.29
C ALA A 82 11.69 2.76 -14.34
N GLY A 83 12.27 2.12 -13.32
CA GLY A 83 13.68 1.75 -13.29
C GLY A 83 14.65 2.85 -12.87
N ASP A 84 14.18 3.97 -12.33
CA ASP A 84 15.06 5.01 -11.80
C ASP A 84 15.69 4.57 -10.46
N PRO A 85 17.03 4.41 -10.38
CA PRO A 85 17.68 3.96 -9.16
C PRO A 85 17.61 4.96 -8.00
N ALA A 86 17.33 6.23 -8.26
CA ALA A 86 17.17 7.25 -7.23
C ALA A 86 15.76 7.30 -6.65
N THR A 87 14.81 6.58 -7.25
CA THR A 87 13.40 6.59 -6.89
C THR A 87 12.99 5.28 -6.22
N GLY A 88 12.23 5.35 -5.14
CA GLY A 88 11.56 4.22 -4.50
C GLY A 88 10.07 4.23 -4.80
N LEU A 89 9.46 3.05 -4.91
CA LEU A 89 8.04 2.87 -5.12
C LEU A 89 7.35 2.40 -3.82
N LEU A 90 6.35 3.14 -3.38
CA LEU A 90 5.39 2.66 -2.39
C LEU A 90 4.36 1.81 -3.12
N ASN A 91 4.53 0.50 -3.08
CA ASN A 91 3.66 -0.45 -3.79
C ASN A 91 2.30 -0.59 -3.14
N ALA A 92 2.26 -0.55 -1.80
CA ALA A 92 1.03 -0.70 -1.03
C ALA A 92 1.15 -0.03 0.34
N ILE A 93 0.06 0.53 0.80
CA ILE A 93 -0.19 0.92 2.19
C ILE A 93 -1.66 0.70 2.49
N HIS A 94 -1.96 -0.17 3.43
CA HIS A 94 -3.32 -0.55 3.78
C HIS A 94 -3.49 -0.68 5.28
N LEU A 95 -4.68 -0.33 5.75
CA LEU A 95 -5.09 -0.45 7.15
C LEU A 95 -6.38 -1.25 7.26
N GLU A 96 -6.56 -1.92 8.40
CA GLU A 96 -7.90 -2.34 8.79
C GLU A 96 -8.84 -1.12 8.75
N PRO A 97 -10.05 -1.26 8.21
CA PRO A 97 -10.97 -0.11 8.11
C PRO A 97 -11.20 0.62 9.44
N ALA A 98 -11.30 -0.12 10.55
CA ALA A 98 -11.49 0.45 11.89
C ALA A 98 -10.24 1.18 12.43
N GLU A 99 -9.08 1.01 11.81
CA GLU A 99 -7.83 1.65 12.22
C GLU A 99 -7.62 3.04 11.60
N ARG A 100 -8.45 3.41 10.65
CA ARG A 100 -8.36 4.72 9.97
C ARG A 100 -8.55 5.88 10.94
N GLY A 101 -7.82 6.97 10.72
CA GLY A 101 -7.90 8.17 11.56
C GLY A 101 -7.19 8.06 12.90
N ARG A 102 -6.48 6.97 13.17
CA ARG A 102 -5.78 6.71 14.45
C ARG A 102 -4.27 6.93 14.40
N GLY A 103 -3.76 7.48 13.30
CA GLY A 103 -2.33 7.78 13.12
C GLY A 103 -1.49 6.63 12.56
N THR A 104 -2.04 5.42 12.45
CA THR A 104 -1.31 4.23 11.97
C THR A 104 -0.82 4.40 10.54
N GLY A 105 -1.64 4.96 9.66
CA GLY A 105 -1.26 5.22 8.27
C GLY A 105 -0.09 6.20 8.16
N ARG A 106 -0.08 7.23 9.01
CA ARG A 106 1.03 8.18 9.06
C ARG A 106 2.32 7.51 9.53
N ALA A 107 2.24 6.71 10.59
CA ALA A 107 3.41 5.99 11.10
C ALA A 107 4.00 5.03 10.06
N LEU A 108 3.16 4.28 9.34
CA LEU A 108 3.60 3.42 8.23
C LEU A 108 4.21 4.22 7.09
N MET A 109 3.66 5.39 6.77
CA MET A 109 4.21 6.26 5.73
C MET A 109 5.57 6.81 6.13
N ASP A 110 5.72 7.29 7.36
CA ASP A 110 6.98 7.82 7.87
C ASP A 110 8.07 6.73 7.86
N ASP A 111 7.73 5.50 8.24
CA ASP A 111 8.62 4.33 8.17
C ASP A 111 9.00 3.98 6.72
N ALA A 112 8.03 3.97 5.81
CA ALA A 112 8.26 3.70 4.39
C ALA A 112 9.24 4.71 3.76
N LEU A 113 9.06 6.01 4.05
CA LEU A 113 9.94 7.06 3.57
C LEU A 113 11.34 6.97 4.20
N ALA A 114 11.44 6.64 5.49
CA ALA A 114 12.72 6.38 6.15
C ALA A 114 13.45 5.20 5.50
N THR A 115 12.75 4.11 5.24
CA THR A 115 13.29 2.93 4.53
C THR A 115 13.85 3.29 3.16
N MET A 116 13.13 4.11 2.40
CA MET A 116 13.59 4.56 1.08
C MET A 116 14.86 5.41 1.20
N ARG A 117 14.91 6.35 2.16
CA ARG A 117 16.10 7.15 2.45
C ARG A 117 17.30 6.30 2.81
N ASP A 118 17.12 5.34 3.71
CA ASP A 118 18.20 4.45 4.15
C ASP A 118 18.75 3.59 3.01
N ARG A 119 17.95 3.35 1.98
CA ARG A 119 18.35 2.68 0.74
C ARG A 119 18.90 3.63 -0.33
N GLY A 120 19.17 4.90 0.03
CA GLY A 120 19.77 5.89 -0.86
C GLY A 120 18.81 6.49 -1.89
N ARG A 121 17.50 6.33 -1.70
CA ARG A 121 16.52 6.98 -2.58
C ARG A 121 16.35 8.43 -2.19
N THR A 122 16.19 9.30 -3.18
CA THR A 122 15.94 10.74 -3.00
C THR A 122 14.53 11.14 -3.39
N ARG A 123 13.82 10.24 -4.06
CA ARG A 123 12.44 10.44 -4.52
C ARG A 123 11.60 9.21 -4.24
N ALA A 124 10.35 9.43 -3.88
CA ALA A 124 9.35 8.39 -3.73
C ALA A 124 8.19 8.59 -4.71
N VAL A 125 7.66 7.51 -5.26
CA VAL A 125 6.48 7.50 -6.12
C VAL A 125 5.47 6.48 -5.64
N LEU A 126 4.21 6.68 -6.02
CA LEU A 126 3.12 5.73 -5.80
C LEU A 126 2.08 5.85 -6.92
N TRP A 127 1.25 4.83 -7.04
CA TRP A 127 0.05 4.85 -7.86
C TRP A 127 -1.18 4.79 -6.97
N VAL A 128 -2.17 5.62 -7.25
CA VAL A 128 -3.44 5.66 -6.52
C VAL A 128 -4.61 5.69 -7.49
N LEU A 129 -5.67 4.95 -7.19
CA LEU A 129 -6.89 5.01 -7.99
C LEU A 129 -7.48 6.42 -7.97
N ALA A 130 -7.79 6.95 -9.15
CA ALA A 130 -8.31 8.31 -9.29
C ALA A 130 -9.57 8.55 -8.46
N GLY A 131 -10.42 7.52 -8.31
CA GLY A 131 -11.64 7.56 -7.52
C GLY A 131 -11.45 7.48 -6.00
N ASN A 132 -10.24 7.12 -5.54
CA ASN A 132 -9.96 7.00 -4.10
C ASN A 132 -9.61 8.37 -3.49
N ALA A 133 -10.61 9.22 -3.37
CA ALA A 133 -10.45 10.59 -2.87
C ALA A 133 -9.85 10.66 -1.43
N PRO A 134 -10.25 9.82 -0.47
CA PRO A 134 -9.62 9.82 0.85
C PRO A 134 -8.12 9.53 0.82
N ALA A 135 -7.67 8.55 0.03
CA ALA A 135 -6.25 8.23 -0.10
C ALA A 135 -5.49 9.38 -0.76
N ARG A 136 -6.04 9.96 -1.81
CA ARG A 136 -5.43 11.12 -2.48
C ARG A 136 -5.23 12.28 -1.52
N ARG A 137 -6.24 12.61 -0.71
CA ARG A 137 -6.11 13.65 0.33
C ARG A 137 -5.06 13.30 1.39
N PHE A 138 -4.99 12.03 1.79
CA PHE A 138 -3.96 11.57 2.72
C PHE A 138 -2.56 11.80 2.16
N TYR A 139 -2.31 11.43 0.90
CA TYR A 139 -1.02 11.66 0.24
C TYR A 139 -0.72 13.15 0.09
N GLU A 140 -1.68 13.94 -0.40
CA GLU A 140 -1.49 15.39 -0.60
C GLU A 140 -1.16 16.12 0.72
N ARG A 141 -1.81 15.76 1.82
CA ARG A 141 -1.45 16.28 3.16
C ARG A 141 -0.06 15.85 3.60
N GLY A 142 0.41 14.72 3.15
CA GLY A 142 1.76 14.19 3.40
C GLY A 142 2.84 14.78 2.47
N GLY A 143 2.51 15.76 1.64
CA GLY A 143 3.47 16.40 0.74
C GLY A 143 3.66 15.72 -0.61
N TRP A 144 2.86 14.71 -0.92
CA TRP A 144 2.83 14.11 -2.25
C TRP A 144 2.10 14.98 -3.25
N ARG A 145 2.55 14.95 -4.51
CA ARG A 145 1.94 15.73 -5.59
C ARG A 145 1.74 14.85 -6.82
N PRO A 146 0.63 15.01 -7.56
CA PRO A 146 0.44 14.30 -8.82
C PRO A 146 1.51 14.69 -9.84
N THR A 147 2.03 13.71 -10.56
CA THR A 147 3.05 13.93 -11.62
C THR A 147 2.44 14.25 -12.98
N GLY A 148 1.14 14.00 -13.14
CA GLY A 148 0.46 14.04 -14.43
C GLY A 148 0.44 12.70 -15.17
N GLU A 149 1.23 11.73 -14.74
CA GLU A 149 1.22 10.39 -15.33
C GLU A 149 -0.03 9.62 -14.89
N ARG A 150 -0.59 8.89 -15.83
CA ARG A 150 -1.80 8.08 -15.64
C ARG A 150 -1.59 6.72 -16.28
N ARG A 151 -2.23 5.71 -15.70
CA ARG A 151 -2.38 4.38 -16.30
C ARG A 151 -3.76 3.83 -15.97
N GLU A 152 -4.15 2.77 -16.62
CA GLU A 152 -5.36 2.03 -16.27
C GLU A 152 -4.99 0.74 -15.54
N GLU A 153 -5.79 0.41 -14.54
CA GLU A 153 -5.73 -0.86 -13.83
C GLU A 153 -7.07 -1.59 -14.01
N LEU A 154 -6.99 -2.90 -14.08
CA LEU A 154 -8.17 -3.75 -14.12
C LEU A 154 -8.43 -4.29 -12.70
N ILE A 155 -9.58 -3.92 -12.14
CA ILE A 155 -10.04 -4.45 -10.85
C ILE A 155 -11.28 -5.28 -11.12
N GLY A 156 -11.15 -6.61 -11.03
CA GLY A 156 -12.16 -7.51 -11.57
C GLY A 156 -12.33 -7.24 -13.06
N THR A 157 -13.53 -6.87 -13.49
CA THR A 157 -13.83 -6.48 -14.87
C THR A 157 -13.87 -4.96 -15.08
N ALA A 158 -13.67 -4.18 -14.02
CA ALA A 158 -13.73 -2.72 -14.08
C ALA A 158 -12.36 -2.11 -14.45
N ARG A 159 -12.31 -1.36 -15.55
CA ARG A 159 -11.17 -0.52 -15.87
C ARG A 159 -11.22 0.74 -15.02
N THR A 160 -10.14 1.03 -14.34
CA THR A 160 -10.08 2.18 -13.43
C THR A 160 -8.76 2.93 -13.58
N PRO A 161 -8.82 4.27 -13.72
CA PRO A 161 -7.60 5.05 -13.88
C PRO A 161 -6.83 5.15 -12.56
N GLN A 162 -5.51 5.05 -12.66
CA GLN A 162 -4.57 5.37 -11.59
C GLN A 162 -3.81 6.64 -11.92
N LEU A 163 -3.51 7.41 -10.88
CA LEU A 163 -2.70 8.61 -10.93
C LEU A 163 -1.37 8.35 -10.23
N ARG A 164 -0.28 8.82 -10.82
CA ARG A 164 1.03 8.75 -10.18
C ARG A 164 1.26 9.98 -9.31
N TYR A 165 1.69 9.75 -8.08
CA TYR A 165 2.10 10.79 -7.14
C TYR A 165 3.58 10.63 -6.81
N ALA A 166 4.25 11.73 -6.52
CA ALA A 166 5.65 11.75 -6.13
C ALA A 166 5.92 12.74 -5.02
N ARG A 167 7.00 12.52 -4.28
CA ARG A 167 7.59 13.47 -3.34
C ARG A 167 9.08 13.23 -3.18
N GLU A 168 9.78 14.23 -2.67
CA GLU A 168 11.15 14.07 -2.18
C GLU A 168 11.17 13.26 -0.86
N VAL A 169 12.25 12.53 -0.63
CA VAL A 169 12.47 11.77 0.61
C VAL A 169 13.79 12.09 1.27
#